data_26807313d30633972378577265c0e0cf
#
_entry.id   26807313d30633972378577265c0e0cf
#
_cell.length_a   1.000
_cell.length_b   1.000
_cell.length_c   1.000
_cell.angle_alpha   90.00
_cell.angle_beta   90.00
_cell.angle_gamma   90.00
#
_symmetry.space_group_name_H-M   'P 1'
#
loop_
_entity.id
_entity.type
_entity.pdbx_description
1 polymer ?
#
loop_
_entity_poly.entity_id
_entity_poly.type
_entity_poly.pdbx_seq_one_letter_code
_entity_poly.pdbx_strand_id
1 'polypeptide(L)'
;MAILEVSNLSKIFGQRHDRVRALNDLSFQVNAGEFVGIMGPSGAGKSTLLNILATIETPNTGKVNIAGNDLEALNERQQAAFRRDHLGFVFQDFNLLDDMTVTQNVLLPLTLQQDLQPDRAERLQTVANHLNLTPILQAFPGELSMGQRQRVAAARAVITQPDLLLADEPTGSLDSLAATDFLNYLRQLNEKEKTTILMVTHDPFTASFASRIIFIKDGAFFAEVTRGKSRQQFFDRIIDMEATVSGGGHTRVASD
;
A
#
# COMPACT_ATOMS: atom_id res chain seq x y z
N MET A 1 -8.13 17.48 -1.87
CA MET A 1 -7.88 17.33 -3.32
C MET A 1 -7.47 15.89 -3.55
N ALA A 2 -8.06 15.22 -4.54
CA ALA A 2 -7.71 13.83 -4.84
C ALA A 2 -6.26 13.76 -5.33
N ILE A 3 -5.48 12.81 -4.76
CA ILE A 3 -4.12 12.49 -5.18
C ILE A 3 -4.11 11.26 -6.08
N LEU A 4 -5.07 10.35 -5.89
CA LEU A 4 -5.31 9.20 -6.73
C LEU A 4 -6.76 9.21 -7.20
N GLU A 5 -6.95 9.09 -8.51
CA GLU A 5 -8.25 8.93 -9.15
C GLU A 5 -8.21 7.70 -10.06
N VAL A 6 -9.09 6.75 -9.79
CA VAL A 6 -9.30 5.55 -10.59
C VAL A 6 -10.70 5.63 -11.20
N SER A 7 -10.80 5.53 -12.52
CA SER A 7 -12.06 5.69 -13.26
C SER A 7 -12.28 4.54 -14.24
N ASN A 8 -13.35 3.78 -14.02
CA ASN A 8 -13.84 2.69 -14.89
C ASN A 8 -12.76 1.66 -15.26
N LEU A 9 -11.85 1.37 -14.28
CA LEU A 9 -10.68 0.54 -14.49
C LEU A 9 -11.06 -0.92 -14.69
N SER A 10 -10.61 -1.52 -15.79
CA SER A 10 -10.83 -2.94 -16.07
C SER A 10 -9.56 -3.62 -16.55
N LYS A 11 -9.34 -4.85 -16.07
CA LYS A 11 -8.23 -5.70 -16.47
C LYS A 11 -8.67 -7.13 -16.69
N ILE A 12 -8.28 -7.69 -17.84
CA ILE A 12 -8.54 -9.08 -18.21
C ILE A 12 -7.20 -9.72 -18.54
N PHE A 13 -6.92 -10.86 -17.92
CA PHE A 13 -5.79 -11.72 -18.25
C PHE A 13 -6.24 -12.89 -19.12
N GLY A 14 -5.27 -13.51 -19.81
CA GLY A 14 -5.51 -14.68 -20.65
C GLY A 14 -6.06 -14.37 -22.04
N GLN A 15 -6.17 -15.41 -22.86
CA GLN A 15 -6.66 -15.33 -24.24
C GLN A 15 -7.80 -16.32 -24.48
N ARG A 16 -8.77 -15.93 -25.33
CA ARG A 16 -9.90 -16.77 -25.79
C ARG A 16 -10.66 -17.47 -24.65
N HIS A 17 -10.36 -18.75 -24.35
CA HIS A 17 -11.13 -19.59 -23.42
C HIS A 17 -10.68 -19.45 -21.94
N ASP A 18 -9.47 -18.91 -21.66
CA ASP A 18 -8.92 -18.78 -20.32
C ASP A 18 -8.94 -17.33 -19.81
N ARG A 19 -9.96 -16.57 -20.19
CA ARG A 19 -10.09 -15.17 -19.76
C ARG A 19 -10.50 -15.06 -18.31
N VAL A 20 -9.68 -14.40 -17.51
CA VAL A 20 -9.98 -14.04 -16.13
C VAL A 20 -10.09 -12.52 -16.04
N ARG A 21 -11.28 -12.02 -15.67
CA ARG A 21 -11.47 -10.59 -15.41
C ARG A 21 -11.04 -10.30 -13.99
N ALA A 22 -9.87 -9.69 -13.83
CA ALA A 22 -9.30 -9.35 -12.54
C ALA A 22 -9.85 -8.02 -11.99
N LEU A 23 -10.12 -7.03 -12.87
CA LEU A 23 -10.79 -5.78 -12.52
C LEU A 23 -11.96 -5.54 -13.48
N ASN A 24 -13.06 -5.00 -12.96
CA ASN A 24 -14.33 -4.83 -13.64
C ASN A 24 -14.96 -3.49 -13.28
N ASP A 25 -14.71 -2.47 -14.09
CA ASP A 25 -15.30 -1.13 -13.96
C ASP A 25 -15.07 -0.48 -12.57
N LEU A 26 -13.87 -0.69 -12.01
CA LEU A 26 -13.52 -0.19 -10.69
C LEU A 26 -13.29 1.32 -10.73
N SER A 27 -13.98 2.05 -9.85
CA SER A 27 -13.82 3.50 -9.72
C SER A 27 -13.77 3.90 -8.25
N PHE A 28 -12.77 4.71 -7.86
CA PHE A 28 -12.66 5.32 -6.54
C PHE A 28 -11.62 6.45 -6.55
N GLN A 29 -11.57 7.21 -5.47
CA GLN A 29 -10.60 8.30 -5.28
C GLN A 29 -9.96 8.20 -3.90
N VAL A 30 -8.73 8.71 -3.78
CA VAL A 30 -8.02 8.90 -2.51
C VAL A 30 -7.56 10.35 -2.43
N ASN A 31 -7.85 11.02 -1.33
CA ASN A 31 -7.40 12.39 -1.12
C ASN A 31 -5.97 12.43 -0.57
N ALA A 32 -5.27 13.54 -0.84
CA ALA A 32 -3.96 13.76 -0.26
C ALA A 32 -4.01 13.68 1.27
N GLY A 33 -3.08 12.95 1.86
CA GLY A 33 -3.00 12.72 3.30
C GLY A 33 -4.03 11.73 3.85
N GLU A 34 -4.78 11.00 3.02
CA GLU A 34 -5.61 9.87 3.49
C GLU A 34 -4.78 8.60 3.71
N PHE A 35 -5.18 7.80 4.68
CA PHE A 35 -4.76 6.41 4.83
C PHE A 35 -5.93 5.50 4.48
N VAL A 36 -5.91 4.93 3.29
CA VAL A 36 -6.99 4.08 2.74
C VAL A 36 -6.53 2.62 2.70
N GLY A 37 -7.38 1.72 3.16
CA GLY A 37 -7.21 0.28 2.98
C GLY A 37 -8.08 -0.25 1.84
N ILE A 38 -7.55 -1.22 1.09
CA ILE A 38 -8.30 -2.02 0.12
C ILE A 38 -8.43 -3.42 0.67
N MET A 39 -9.66 -3.90 0.83
CA MET A 39 -9.97 -5.25 1.29
C MET A 39 -10.84 -6.00 0.28
N GLY A 40 -10.89 -7.31 0.41
CA GLY A 40 -11.72 -8.20 -0.38
C GLY A 40 -11.17 -9.62 -0.37
N PRO A 41 -11.95 -10.61 -0.82
CA PRO A 41 -11.55 -12.01 -0.84
C PRO A 41 -10.32 -12.25 -1.73
N SER A 42 -9.73 -13.44 -1.59
CA SER A 42 -8.66 -13.86 -2.51
C SER A 42 -9.20 -13.86 -3.95
N GLY A 43 -8.40 -13.35 -4.88
CA GLY A 43 -8.80 -13.22 -6.27
C GLY A 43 -9.68 -12.00 -6.60
N ALA A 44 -10.02 -11.13 -5.65
CA ALA A 44 -10.83 -9.93 -5.88
C ALA A 44 -10.15 -8.84 -6.75
N GLY A 45 -8.89 -9.03 -7.15
CA GLY A 45 -8.17 -8.08 -8.03
C GLY A 45 -7.27 -7.08 -7.29
N LYS A 46 -7.06 -7.22 -5.98
CA LYS A 46 -6.29 -6.28 -5.16
C LYS A 46 -4.84 -6.09 -5.64
N SER A 47 -4.09 -7.19 -5.83
CA SER A 47 -2.71 -7.13 -6.32
C SER A 47 -2.64 -6.65 -7.79
N THR A 48 -3.65 -6.97 -8.61
CA THR A 48 -3.76 -6.42 -9.96
C THR A 48 -3.93 -4.90 -9.93
N LEU A 49 -4.76 -4.39 -9.03
CA LEU A 49 -4.93 -2.95 -8.82
C LEU A 49 -3.59 -2.31 -8.43
N LEU A 50 -2.90 -2.85 -7.41
CA LEU A 50 -1.59 -2.32 -6.99
C LEU A 50 -0.56 -2.32 -8.12
N ASN A 51 -0.51 -3.39 -8.93
CA ASN A 51 0.41 -3.48 -10.07
C ASN A 51 0.11 -2.42 -11.13
N ILE A 52 -1.17 -2.10 -11.37
CA ILE A 52 -1.54 -1.01 -12.29
C ILE A 52 -1.15 0.35 -11.71
N LEU A 53 -1.44 0.61 -10.43
CA LEU A 53 -1.04 1.84 -9.76
C LEU A 53 0.49 2.02 -9.73
N ALA A 54 1.22 0.91 -9.62
CA ALA A 54 2.68 0.87 -9.71
C ALA A 54 3.21 0.91 -11.16
N THR A 55 2.37 1.06 -12.17
CA THR A 55 2.74 1.03 -13.61
C THR A 55 3.53 -0.23 -14.02
N ILE A 56 3.33 -1.35 -13.31
CA ILE A 56 3.88 -2.67 -13.64
C ILE A 56 2.96 -3.38 -14.64
N GLU A 57 1.65 -3.18 -14.49
CA GLU A 57 0.61 -3.70 -15.36
C GLU A 57 -0.14 -2.56 -16.04
N THR A 58 -0.58 -2.78 -17.30
CA THR A 58 -1.42 -1.83 -18.03
C THR A 58 -2.88 -2.29 -17.99
N PRO A 59 -3.85 -1.42 -17.70
CA PRO A 59 -5.27 -1.76 -17.76
C PRO A 59 -5.71 -2.04 -19.20
N ASN A 60 -6.83 -2.74 -19.39
CA ASN A 60 -7.47 -2.87 -20.71
C ASN A 60 -8.32 -1.64 -21.04
N THR A 61 -9.00 -1.09 -20.04
CA THR A 61 -9.81 0.14 -20.16
C THR A 61 -9.83 0.88 -18.84
N GLY A 62 -10.24 2.13 -18.87
CA GLY A 62 -10.29 3.03 -17.72
C GLY A 62 -9.10 3.96 -17.67
N LYS A 63 -9.01 4.74 -16.60
CA LYS A 63 -7.95 5.72 -16.39
C LYS A 63 -7.50 5.73 -14.95
N VAL A 64 -6.21 5.97 -14.76
CA VAL A 64 -5.60 6.21 -13.45
C VAL A 64 -4.83 7.52 -13.49
N ASN A 65 -5.16 8.43 -12.58
CA ASN A 65 -4.39 9.65 -12.36
C ASN A 65 -3.79 9.62 -10.95
N ILE A 66 -2.49 9.82 -10.83
CA ILE A 66 -1.79 9.97 -9.56
C ILE A 66 -0.98 11.26 -9.57
N ALA A 67 -1.21 12.14 -8.60
CA ALA A 67 -0.53 13.42 -8.46
C ALA A 67 -0.58 14.26 -9.76
N GLY A 68 -1.70 14.20 -10.49
CA GLY A 68 -1.90 14.91 -11.76
C GLY A 68 -1.30 14.23 -12.99
N ASN A 69 -0.68 13.04 -12.84
CA ASN A 69 -0.12 12.27 -13.95
C ASN A 69 -1.12 11.22 -14.43
N ASP A 70 -1.50 11.25 -15.71
CA ASP A 70 -2.29 10.22 -16.39
C ASP A 70 -1.34 9.04 -16.73
N LEU A 71 -1.51 7.90 -16.03
CA LEU A 71 -0.59 6.76 -16.14
C LEU A 71 -0.64 6.08 -17.50
N GLU A 72 -1.80 6.10 -18.18
CA GLU A 72 -1.98 5.49 -19.50
C GLU A 72 -1.27 6.29 -20.60
N ALA A 73 -1.00 7.57 -20.36
CA ALA A 73 -0.26 8.42 -21.29
C ALA A 73 1.27 8.26 -21.21
N LEU A 74 1.80 7.56 -20.18
CA LEU A 74 3.22 7.40 -19.94
C LEU A 74 3.82 6.28 -20.76
N ASN A 75 4.95 6.55 -21.46
CA ASN A 75 5.77 5.49 -22.03
C ASN A 75 6.63 4.79 -20.95
N GLU A 76 7.27 3.65 -21.27
CA GLU A 76 8.03 2.83 -20.31
C GLU A 76 9.10 3.63 -19.52
N ARG A 77 9.81 4.54 -20.18
CA ARG A 77 10.82 5.38 -19.53
C ARG A 77 10.18 6.37 -18.56
N GLN A 78 9.05 6.95 -18.93
CA GLN A 78 8.28 7.86 -18.07
C GLN A 78 7.64 7.11 -16.91
N GLN A 79 7.14 5.88 -17.12
CA GLN A 79 6.65 5.02 -16.05
C GLN A 79 7.74 4.68 -15.03
N ALA A 80 8.96 4.37 -15.48
CA ALA A 80 10.10 4.13 -14.60
C ALA A 80 10.48 5.38 -13.78
N ALA A 81 10.49 6.56 -14.41
CA ALA A 81 10.70 7.82 -13.72
C ALA A 81 9.58 8.12 -12.73
N PHE A 82 8.33 7.91 -13.12
CA PHE A 82 7.16 8.10 -12.26
C PHE A 82 7.22 7.21 -11.00
N ARG A 83 7.52 5.90 -11.15
CA ARG A 83 7.71 5.00 -9.98
C ARG A 83 8.79 5.50 -9.04
N ARG A 84 9.92 5.94 -9.59
CA ARG A 84 11.07 6.41 -8.82
C ARG A 84 10.77 7.70 -8.05
N ASP A 85 10.01 8.62 -8.66
CA ASP A 85 9.88 9.99 -8.17
C ASP A 85 8.60 10.23 -7.35
N HIS A 86 7.52 9.46 -7.62
CA HIS A 86 6.20 9.70 -7.05
C HIS A 86 5.70 8.58 -6.14
N LEU A 87 6.25 7.35 -6.24
CA LEU A 87 5.76 6.20 -5.50
C LEU A 87 6.76 5.69 -4.48
N GLY A 88 6.25 5.36 -3.29
CA GLY A 88 6.90 4.47 -2.34
C GLY A 88 6.23 3.11 -2.37
N PHE A 89 6.98 2.01 -2.19
CA PHE A 89 6.42 0.68 -2.19
C PHE A 89 6.91 -0.15 -1.01
N VAL A 90 5.97 -0.70 -0.23
CA VAL A 90 6.22 -1.67 0.85
C VAL A 90 5.60 -3.00 0.45
N PHE A 91 6.46 -3.98 0.17
CA PHE A 91 6.06 -5.33 -0.23
C PHE A 91 5.94 -6.26 0.99
N GLN A 92 5.17 -7.33 0.83
CA GLN A 92 5.06 -8.39 1.81
C GLN A 92 6.42 -9.08 2.06
N ASP A 93 7.20 -9.32 1.01
CA ASP A 93 8.50 -10.02 1.04
C ASP A 93 9.70 -9.08 1.20
N PHE A 94 9.47 -7.85 1.70
CA PHE A 94 10.48 -6.81 1.95
C PHE A 94 11.25 -6.34 0.71
N ASN A 95 11.62 -7.21 -0.21
CA ASN A 95 12.43 -6.96 -1.42
C ASN A 95 13.70 -6.13 -1.14
N LEU A 96 14.39 -6.45 -0.05
CA LEU A 96 15.70 -5.86 0.26
C LEU A 96 16.79 -6.50 -0.60
N LEU A 97 17.83 -5.73 -0.89
CA LEU A 97 19.02 -6.22 -1.59
C LEU A 97 20.00 -6.77 -0.55
N ASP A 98 20.23 -8.09 -0.58
CA ASP A 98 20.98 -8.82 0.44
C ASP A 98 22.46 -8.41 0.49
N ASP A 99 23.03 -7.96 -0.63
CA ASP A 99 24.42 -7.50 -0.76
C ASP A 99 24.62 -6.04 -0.32
N MET A 100 23.56 -5.39 0.14
CA MET A 100 23.56 -4.00 0.60
C MET A 100 23.24 -3.91 2.09
N THR A 101 23.95 -3.03 2.81
CA THR A 101 23.60 -2.71 4.19
C THR A 101 22.23 -2.05 4.30
N VAL A 102 21.69 -1.93 5.52
CA VAL A 102 20.46 -1.17 5.80
C VAL A 102 20.57 0.26 5.26
N THR A 103 21.68 0.97 5.54
CA THR A 103 21.93 2.30 5.00
C THR A 103 21.82 2.36 3.49
N GLN A 104 22.47 1.41 2.79
CA GLN A 104 22.47 1.36 1.34
C GLN A 104 21.10 1.05 0.76
N ASN A 105 20.37 0.09 1.36
CA ASN A 105 18.99 -0.22 0.97
C ASN A 105 18.07 1.01 1.10
N VAL A 106 18.14 1.70 2.23
CA VAL A 106 17.30 2.90 2.48
C VAL A 106 17.64 4.03 1.53
N LEU A 107 18.92 4.29 1.25
CA LEU A 107 19.35 5.39 0.39
C LEU A 107 19.27 5.09 -1.11
N LEU A 108 19.01 3.84 -1.50
CA LEU A 108 18.99 3.42 -2.90
C LEU A 108 18.04 4.27 -3.77
N PRO A 109 16.78 4.57 -3.37
CA PRO A 109 15.90 5.39 -4.18
C PRO A 109 16.45 6.79 -4.45
N LEU A 110 17.02 7.46 -3.45
CA LEU A 110 17.66 8.78 -3.62
C LEU A 110 18.86 8.73 -4.59
N THR A 111 19.58 7.61 -4.59
CA THR A 111 20.70 7.40 -5.53
C THR A 111 20.19 7.27 -6.97
N LEU A 112 19.06 6.57 -7.17
CA LEU A 112 18.42 6.42 -8.47
C LEU A 112 17.79 7.73 -9.00
N GLN A 113 17.32 8.59 -8.11
CA GLN A 113 16.84 9.93 -8.47
C GLN A 113 17.98 10.89 -8.86
N GLN A 114 19.24 10.48 -8.68
CA GLN A 114 20.41 11.35 -8.80
C GLN A 114 20.30 12.57 -7.87
N ASP A 115 19.57 12.42 -6.78
CA ASP A 115 19.42 13.45 -5.77
C ASP A 115 20.73 13.57 -4.97
N LEU A 116 21.48 14.60 -5.28
CA LEU A 116 22.76 14.93 -4.64
C LEU A 116 22.56 15.96 -3.52
N GLN A 117 21.33 16.16 -3.05
CA GLN A 117 21.04 17.13 -1.99
C GLN A 117 21.87 16.84 -0.72
N PRO A 118 22.40 17.88 -0.09
CA PRO A 118 23.25 17.72 1.10
C PRO A 118 22.51 17.17 2.32
N ASP A 119 21.17 17.15 2.31
CA ASP A 119 20.31 16.69 3.41
C ASP A 119 20.07 15.17 3.43
N ARG A 120 20.63 14.37 2.50
CA ARG A 120 20.46 12.90 2.46
C ARG A 120 20.80 12.22 3.79
N ALA A 121 21.86 12.66 4.46
CA ALA A 121 22.28 12.12 5.75
C ALA A 121 21.27 12.47 6.84
N GLU A 122 20.70 13.67 6.82
CA GLU A 122 19.69 14.13 7.76
C GLU A 122 18.37 13.37 7.55
N ARG A 123 17.94 13.20 6.29
CA ARG A 123 16.76 12.37 5.93
C ARG A 123 16.93 10.94 6.43
N LEU A 124 18.09 10.32 6.15
CA LEU A 124 18.38 8.97 6.66
C LEU A 124 18.28 8.91 8.18
N GLN A 125 18.90 9.86 8.88
CA GLN A 125 18.88 9.88 10.33
C GLN A 125 17.46 10.05 10.89
N THR A 126 16.66 10.93 10.28
CA THR A 126 15.26 11.16 10.65
C THR A 126 14.43 9.89 10.50
N VAL A 127 14.48 9.25 9.31
CA VAL A 127 13.74 8.03 9.04
C VAL A 127 14.23 6.86 9.90
N ALA A 128 15.56 6.73 10.08
CA ALA A 128 16.15 5.69 10.92
C ALA A 128 15.75 5.84 12.40
N ASN A 129 15.68 7.06 12.92
CA ASN A 129 15.22 7.32 14.29
C ASN A 129 13.74 6.96 14.46
N HIS A 130 12.88 7.36 13.52
CA HIS A 130 11.43 7.07 13.58
C HIS A 130 11.14 5.56 13.52
N LEU A 131 11.95 4.79 12.80
CA LEU A 131 11.80 3.34 12.62
C LEU A 131 12.70 2.50 13.54
N ASN A 132 13.40 3.12 14.48
CA ASN A 132 14.37 2.44 15.37
C ASN A 132 15.40 1.59 14.59
N LEU A 133 15.95 2.14 13.50
CA LEU A 133 16.95 1.49 12.65
C LEU A 133 18.38 1.93 12.97
N THR A 134 18.57 3.02 13.72
CA THR A 134 19.88 3.59 14.01
C THR A 134 20.92 2.54 14.49
N PRO A 135 20.58 1.58 15.39
CA PRO A 135 21.55 0.59 15.84
C PRO A 135 21.97 -0.44 14.77
N ILE A 136 21.19 -0.58 13.69
CA ILE A 136 21.37 -1.63 12.67
C ILE A 136 21.70 -1.08 11.28
N LEU A 137 22.02 0.20 11.15
CA LEU A 137 22.29 0.85 9.86
C LEU A 137 23.42 0.19 9.05
N GLN A 138 24.38 -0.47 9.72
CA GLN A 138 25.51 -1.14 9.08
C GLN A 138 25.27 -2.66 8.87
N ALA A 139 24.19 -3.20 9.41
CA ALA A 139 23.85 -4.62 9.26
C ALA A 139 23.36 -4.93 7.83
N PHE A 140 23.46 -6.20 7.44
CA PHE A 140 22.91 -6.72 6.20
C PHE A 140 21.53 -7.36 6.44
N PRO A 141 20.66 -7.44 5.42
CA PRO A 141 19.32 -8.03 5.56
C PRO A 141 19.30 -9.42 6.18
N GLY A 142 20.29 -10.26 5.90
CA GLY A 142 20.42 -11.60 6.47
C GLY A 142 20.58 -11.64 7.99
N GLU A 143 21.04 -10.55 8.62
CA GLU A 143 21.27 -10.43 10.07
C GLU A 143 20.04 -9.90 10.82
N LEU A 144 18.97 -9.53 10.09
CA LEU A 144 17.80 -8.83 10.63
C LEU A 144 16.63 -9.78 10.92
N SER A 145 15.87 -9.48 11.98
CA SER A 145 14.54 -10.08 12.17
C SER A 145 13.57 -9.66 11.07
N MET A 146 12.46 -10.39 10.89
CA MET A 146 11.42 -10.02 9.93
C MET A 146 10.87 -8.61 10.18
N GLY A 147 10.58 -8.25 11.42
CA GLY A 147 10.13 -6.91 11.79
C GLY A 147 11.16 -5.82 11.50
N GLN A 148 12.46 -6.11 11.66
CA GLN A 148 13.52 -5.17 11.26
C GLN A 148 13.58 -5.01 9.75
N ARG A 149 13.50 -6.11 8.98
CA ARG A 149 13.46 -6.05 7.49
C ARG A 149 12.28 -5.22 7.00
N GLN A 150 11.11 -5.39 7.59
CA GLN A 150 9.91 -4.61 7.21
C GLN A 150 10.10 -3.12 7.51
N ARG A 151 10.69 -2.77 8.64
CA ARG A 151 11.02 -1.37 8.95
C ARG A 151 12.05 -0.78 7.97
N VAL A 152 13.04 -1.56 7.54
CA VAL A 152 14.00 -1.14 6.50
C VAL A 152 13.29 -0.94 5.15
N ALA A 153 12.39 -1.84 4.76
CA ALA A 153 11.59 -1.70 3.54
C ALA A 153 10.71 -0.43 3.57
N ALA A 154 10.09 -0.15 4.73
CA ALA A 154 9.34 1.09 4.90
C ALA A 154 10.23 2.34 4.85
N ALA A 155 11.40 2.32 5.51
CA ALA A 155 12.37 3.40 5.44
C ALA A 155 12.76 3.72 4.01
N ARG A 156 13.07 2.68 3.22
CA ARG A 156 13.38 2.80 1.79
C ARG A 156 12.22 3.39 1.00
N ALA A 157 10.98 2.99 1.32
CA ALA A 157 9.80 3.45 0.60
C ALA A 157 9.46 4.92 0.84
N VAL A 158 9.81 5.47 2.02
CA VAL A 158 9.44 6.84 2.41
C VAL A 158 10.58 7.86 2.31
N ILE A 159 11.83 7.42 2.10
CA ILE A 159 13.00 8.30 2.11
C ILE A 159 12.95 9.39 1.02
N THR A 160 12.25 9.11 -0.09
CA THR A 160 12.02 10.05 -1.20
C THR A 160 10.84 10.98 -0.96
N GLN A 161 10.10 10.82 0.14
CA GLN A 161 8.85 11.55 0.42
C GLN A 161 7.85 11.42 -0.75
N PRO A 162 7.43 10.19 -1.08
CA PRO A 162 6.58 9.93 -2.25
C PRO A 162 5.19 10.58 -2.09
N ASP A 163 4.55 10.90 -3.22
CA ASP A 163 3.16 11.38 -3.25
C ASP A 163 2.18 10.32 -2.76
N LEU A 164 2.48 9.03 -3.06
CA LEU A 164 1.65 7.90 -2.68
C LEU A 164 2.52 6.72 -2.22
N LEU A 165 2.26 6.25 -1.00
CA LEU A 165 2.83 5.01 -0.47
C LEU A 165 1.87 3.85 -0.73
N LEU A 166 2.30 2.88 -1.54
CA LEU A 166 1.60 1.63 -1.78
C LEU A 166 2.13 0.55 -0.84
N ALA A 167 1.26 -0.15 -0.12
CA ALA A 167 1.63 -1.23 0.78
C ALA A 167 0.83 -2.49 0.45
N ASP A 168 1.51 -3.58 0.08
CA ASP A 168 0.91 -4.87 -0.25
C ASP A 168 1.12 -5.84 0.90
N GLU A 169 0.04 -6.19 1.62
CA GLU A 169 0.04 -7.09 2.78
C GLU A 169 1.21 -6.85 3.75
N PRO A 170 1.42 -5.61 4.21
CA PRO A 170 2.69 -5.20 4.81
C PRO A 170 2.98 -5.84 6.18
N THR A 171 2.03 -6.58 6.74
CA THR A 171 2.14 -7.27 8.03
C THR A 171 2.09 -8.80 7.91
N GLY A 172 1.93 -9.34 6.69
CA GLY A 172 1.67 -10.76 6.47
C GLY A 172 2.79 -11.70 6.95
N SER A 173 4.03 -11.21 7.06
CA SER A 173 5.18 -11.99 7.55
C SER A 173 5.63 -11.60 8.97
N LEU A 174 4.86 -10.77 9.68
CA LEU A 174 5.21 -10.26 11.01
C LEU A 174 4.44 -10.98 12.12
N ASP A 175 5.05 -11.12 13.29
CA ASP A 175 4.32 -11.44 14.51
C ASP A 175 3.41 -10.26 14.94
N SER A 176 2.48 -10.52 15.84
CA SER A 176 1.46 -9.54 16.27
C SER A 176 2.04 -8.26 16.86
N LEU A 177 3.17 -8.35 17.58
CA LEU A 177 3.81 -7.19 18.19
C LEU A 177 4.50 -6.34 17.11
N ALA A 178 5.31 -6.95 16.27
CA ALA A 178 5.99 -6.29 15.16
C ALA A 178 4.98 -5.67 14.16
N ALA A 179 3.87 -6.36 13.89
CA ALA A 179 2.79 -5.85 13.06
C ALA A 179 2.16 -4.59 13.67
N THR A 180 1.85 -4.62 14.98
CA THR A 180 1.28 -3.47 15.69
C THR A 180 2.22 -2.27 15.66
N ASP A 181 3.50 -2.46 15.93
CA ASP A 181 4.51 -1.41 15.91
C ASP A 181 4.64 -0.80 14.51
N PHE A 182 4.66 -1.66 13.48
CA PHE A 182 4.75 -1.23 12.10
C PHE A 182 3.52 -0.41 11.65
N LEU A 183 2.32 -0.88 11.99
CA LEU A 183 1.07 -0.17 11.67
C LEU A 183 0.95 1.17 12.41
N ASN A 184 1.42 1.24 13.65
CA ASN A 184 1.50 2.50 14.38
C ASN A 184 2.48 3.47 13.70
N TYR A 185 3.58 2.98 13.14
CA TYR A 185 4.49 3.80 12.35
C TYR A 185 3.81 4.36 11.08
N LEU A 186 3.14 3.51 10.28
CA LEU A 186 2.40 3.97 9.09
C LEU A 186 1.35 5.03 9.45
N ARG A 187 0.64 4.82 10.57
CA ARG A 187 -0.31 5.81 11.07
C ARG A 187 0.37 7.14 11.44
N GLN A 188 1.54 7.09 12.09
CA GLN A 188 2.28 8.31 12.43
C GLN A 188 2.77 9.06 11.19
N LEU A 189 3.26 8.37 10.16
CA LEU A 189 3.60 8.96 8.87
C LEU A 189 2.40 9.69 8.27
N ASN A 190 1.23 9.04 8.27
CA ASN A 190 0.02 9.66 7.74
C ASN A 190 -0.45 10.86 8.58
N GLU A 191 -0.50 10.74 9.93
CA GLU A 191 -1.04 11.78 10.80
C GLU A 191 -0.11 13.00 10.90
N LYS A 192 1.22 12.79 10.99
CA LYS A 192 2.22 13.86 11.20
C LYS A 192 2.79 14.40 9.91
N GLU A 193 3.17 13.54 8.98
CA GLU A 193 3.85 13.91 7.74
C GLU A 193 2.89 14.04 6.55
N LYS A 194 1.60 13.73 6.77
CA LYS A 194 0.54 13.77 5.75
C LYS A 194 0.81 12.87 4.54
N THR A 195 1.65 11.84 4.72
CA THR A 195 1.89 10.85 3.68
C THR A 195 0.58 10.18 3.28
N THR A 196 0.26 10.16 2.00
CA THR A 196 -0.91 9.42 1.49
C THR A 196 -0.56 7.95 1.41
N ILE A 197 -1.40 7.08 1.97
CA ILE A 197 -1.14 5.64 2.04
C ILE A 197 -2.32 4.87 1.44
N LEU A 198 -2.03 3.99 0.49
CA LEU A 198 -2.95 2.97 0.00
C LEU A 198 -2.41 1.59 0.39
N MET A 199 -3.11 0.91 1.28
CA MET A 199 -2.69 -0.39 1.81
C MET A 199 -3.67 -1.48 1.38
N VAL A 200 -3.16 -2.53 0.77
CA VAL A 200 -3.91 -3.76 0.51
C VAL A 200 -3.69 -4.72 1.66
N THR A 201 -4.77 -5.28 2.17
CA THR A 201 -4.71 -6.34 3.17
C THR A 201 -6.00 -7.16 3.17
N HIS A 202 -5.91 -8.41 3.63
CA HIS A 202 -7.07 -9.26 3.94
C HIS A 202 -7.30 -9.38 5.45
N ASP A 203 -6.41 -8.81 6.28
CA ASP A 203 -6.52 -8.86 7.73
C ASP A 203 -7.30 -7.65 8.28
N PRO A 204 -8.46 -7.86 8.93
CA PRO A 204 -9.26 -6.79 9.52
C PRO A 204 -8.53 -5.97 10.59
N PHE A 205 -7.61 -6.60 11.35
CA PHE A 205 -6.82 -5.88 12.34
C PHE A 205 -5.91 -4.85 11.68
N THR A 206 -5.16 -5.26 10.66
CA THR A 206 -4.30 -4.39 9.84
C THR A 206 -5.13 -3.26 9.20
N ALA A 207 -6.28 -3.61 8.59
CA ALA A 207 -7.18 -2.65 7.96
C ALA A 207 -7.69 -1.59 8.94
N SER A 208 -7.91 -1.94 10.21
CA SER A 208 -8.44 -1.02 11.24
C SER A 208 -7.54 0.19 11.54
N PHE A 209 -6.29 0.18 11.10
CA PHE A 209 -5.38 1.33 11.24
C PHE A 209 -5.61 2.41 10.17
N ALA A 210 -6.23 2.07 9.05
CA ALA A 210 -6.61 3.04 8.03
C ALA A 210 -7.72 3.98 8.51
N SER A 211 -7.94 5.07 7.78
CA SER A 211 -9.05 6.00 8.01
C SER A 211 -10.33 5.56 7.30
N ARG A 212 -10.19 4.76 6.23
CA ARG A 212 -11.27 4.30 5.37
C ARG A 212 -10.86 2.99 4.69
N ILE A 213 -11.84 2.09 4.53
CA ILE A 213 -11.65 0.83 3.81
C ILE A 213 -12.59 0.81 2.61
N ILE A 214 -12.02 0.48 1.46
CA ILE A 214 -12.74 0.15 0.23
C ILE A 214 -12.74 -1.36 0.07
N PHE A 215 -13.91 -1.96 -0.05
CA PHE A 215 -14.07 -3.38 -0.31
C PHE A 215 -14.24 -3.62 -1.80
N ILE A 216 -13.43 -4.54 -2.34
CA ILE A 216 -13.49 -4.99 -3.73
C ILE A 216 -13.98 -6.43 -3.76
N LYS A 217 -14.95 -6.72 -4.64
CA LYS A 217 -15.45 -8.06 -4.92
C LYS A 217 -15.56 -8.26 -6.44
N ASP A 218 -15.07 -9.39 -6.92
CA ASP A 218 -15.12 -9.75 -8.37
C ASP A 218 -14.58 -8.62 -9.27
N GLY A 219 -13.51 -7.96 -8.81
CA GLY A 219 -12.84 -6.88 -9.54
C GLY A 219 -13.55 -5.53 -9.49
N ALA A 220 -14.70 -5.40 -8.82
CA ALA A 220 -15.51 -4.19 -8.76
C ALA A 220 -15.56 -3.59 -7.35
N PHE A 221 -15.88 -2.30 -7.25
CA PHE A 221 -16.21 -1.65 -6.00
C PHE A 221 -17.46 -2.31 -5.39
N PHE A 222 -17.37 -2.74 -4.14
CA PHE A 222 -18.48 -3.35 -3.43
C PHE A 222 -19.08 -2.42 -2.37
N ALA A 223 -18.25 -1.90 -1.48
CA ALA A 223 -18.68 -1.05 -0.38
C ALA A 223 -17.51 -0.22 0.17
N GLU A 224 -17.84 0.76 0.98
CA GLU A 224 -16.87 1.58 1.71
C GLU A 224 -17.28 1.69 3.19
N VAL A 225 -16.29 1.62 4.07
CA VAL A 225 -16.48 1.84 5.51
C VAL A 225 -15.46 2.87 5.99
N THR A 226 -15.93 3.96 6.59
CA THR A 226 -15.08 5.03 7.11
C THR A 226 -14.95 4.92 8.62
N ARG A 227 -13.73 5.15 9.15
CA ARG A 227 -13.48 5.13 10.58
C ARG A 227 -14.19 6.30 11.27
N GLY A 228 -14.95 5.97 12.30
CA GLY A 228 -15.53 6.96 13.22
C GLY A 228 -14.56 7.32 14.35
N LYS A 229 -15.09 7.61 15.53
CA LYS A 229 -14.28 8.01 16.71
C LYS A 229 -13.52 6.86 17.35
N SER A 230 -13.99 5.61 17.24
CA SER A 230 -13.41 4.42 17.86
C SER A 230 -12.84 3.45 16.83
N ARG A 231 -11.56 3.08 16.97
CA ARG A 231 -10.92 2.04 16.15
C ARG A 231 -11.58 0.67 16.39
N GLN A 232 -12.00 0.37 17.61
CA GLN A 232 -12.68 -0.90 17.90
C GLN A 232 -14.00 -1.02 17.13
N GLN A 233 -14.85 -0.01 17.17
CA GLN A 233 -16.10 0.00 16.41
C GLN A 233 -15.85 -0.08 14.90
N PHE A 234 -14.77 0.52 14.42
CA PHE A 234 -14.39 0.44 13.03
C PHE A 234 -13.95 -0.99 12.66
N PHE A 235 -13.15 -1.62 13.49
CA PHE A 235 -12.73 -3.02 13.33
C PHE A 235 -13.94 -3.97 13.29
N ASP A 236 -14.90 -3.82 14.20
CA ASP A 236 -16.12 -4.65 14.23
C ASP A 236 -16.92 -4.50 12.92
N ARG A 237 -17.05 -3.26 12.41
CA ARG A 237 -17.72 -3.00 11.13
C ARG A 237 -16.96 -3.56 9.93
N ILE A 238 -15.63 -3.61 9.97
CA ILE A 238 -14.80 -4.24 8.93
C ILE A 238 -15.09 -5.75 8.90
N ILE A 239 -15.14 -6.42 10.06
CA ILE A 239 -15.45 -7.85 10.15
C ILE A 239 -16.86 -8.14 9.61
N ASP A 240 -17.87 -7.36 10.00
CA ASP A 240 -19.25 -7.53 9.52
C ASP A 240 -19.32 -7.37 7.99
N MET A 241 -18.60 -6.39 7.44
CA MET A 241 -18.54 -6.16 6.01
C MET A 241 -17.79 -7.28 5.29
N GLU A 242 -16.67 -7.76 5.81
CA GLU A 242 -15.92 -8.88 5.24
C GLU A 242 -16.76 -10.15 5.16
N ALA A 243 -17.52 -10.47 6.21
CA ALA A 243 -18.47 -11.57 6.21
C ALA A 243 -19.53 -11.42 5.10
N THR A 244 -20.00 -10.20 4.86
CA THR A 244 -20.96 -9.89 3.79
C THR A 244 -20.34 -10.05 2.40
N VAL A 245 -19.14 -9.54 2.19
CA VAL A 245 -18.41 -9.61 0.91
C VAL A 245 -18.08 -11.05 0.55
N SER A 246 -17.70 -11.89 1.54
CA SER A 246 -17.35 -13.30 1.36
C SER A 246 -18.57 -14.22 1.15
N GLY A 247 -19.79 -13.69 1.19
CA GLY A 247 -21.03 -14.48 0.97
C GLY A 247 -21.54 -15.20 2.21
N GLY A 248 -21.01 -14.89 3.40
CA GLY A 248 -21.42 -15.44 4.70
C GLY A 248 -22.57 -14.68 5.37
N GLY A 249 -23.51 -14.16 4.61
CA GLY A 249 -24.71 -13.54 5.16
C GLY A 249 -25.59 -14.55 5.90
N HIS A 250 -25.26 -14.88 7.14
CA HIS A 250 -26.26 -15.39 8.07
C HIS A 250 -27.21 -14.25 8.41
N THR A 251 -28.38 -14.24 7.78
CA THR A 251 -29.57 -13.56 8.28
C THR A 251 -29.72 -13.97 9.76
N ARG A 252 -29.36 -13.06 10.67
CA ARG A 252 -29.91 -13.15 12.02
C ARG A 252 -31.42 -13.02 11.88
N VAL A 253 -32.12 -14.16 11.83
CA VAL A 253 -33.56 -14.20 12.12
C VAL A 253 -33.69 -13.71 13.54
N ALA A 254 -34.24 -12.52 13.71
CA ALA A 254 -34.71 -12.08 14.99
C ALA A 254 -35.78 -13.12 15.44
N SER A 255 -35.45 -13.92 16.43
CA SER A 255 -36.42 -14.70 17.18
C SER A 255 -37.05 -13.77 18.20
N ASP A 256 -38.35 -13.64 18.08
CA ASP A 256 -39.29 -12.98 18.98
C ASP A 256 -39.05 -13.28 20.47
#